data_52036428a05bf4b07c9b940c9a7273aa
#
_entry.id   52036428a05bf4b07c9b940c9a7273aa
#
_cell.length_a   1.000
_cell.length_b   1.000
_cell.length_c   1.000
_cell.angle_alpha   90.00
_cell.angle_beta   90.00
_cell.angle_gamma   90.00
#
_symmetry.space_group_name_H-M   'P 1'
#
loop_
_entity.id
_entity.type
_entity.pdbx_description
1 polymer ?
#
loop_
_entity_poly.entity_id
_entity_poly.type
_entity_poly.pdbx_seq_one_letter_code
_entity_poly.pdbx_strand_id
1 'polypeptide(L)'
;MSDLWNDLLGCLDLAPCEPDTWEGRSQQLEYRRLFGGQLLAQFAVAAQLTAPGKGLKSLHTQFLREGRTGEPVRYETEVPQQGRTFATVRLTARQERGVVAVANASLHVW
;
A
#
# COMPACT_ATOMS: atom_id res chain seq x y z
N MET A 1 -1.88 -4.17 -24.64
CA MET A 1 -2.91 -4.56 -23.65
C MET A 1 -2.32 -5.46 -22.59
N SER A 2 -1.73 -6.61 -22.98
CA SER A 2 -1.14 -7.51 -22.00
C SER A 2 -0.03 -6.85 -21.17
N ASP A 3 0.75 -5.95 -21.76
CA ASP A 3 1.85 -5.28 -21.05
C ASP A 3 1.34 -4.35 -19.95
N LEU A 4 0.28 -3.60 -20.23
CA LEU A 4 -0.31 -2.72 -19.22
C LEU A 4 -0.96 -3.52 -18.09
N TRP A 5 -1.61 -4.62 -18.44
CA TRP A 5 -2.24 -5.51 -17.45
C TRP A 5 -1.19 -6.15 -16.55
N ASN A 6 -0.13 -6.69 -17.15
CA ASN A 6 0.96 -7.32 -16.41
C ASN A 6 1.70 -6.31 -15.53
N ASP A 7 1.86 -5.09 -16.01
CA ASP A 7 2.47 -4.03 -15.23
C ASP A 7 1.63 -3.68 -14.02
N LEU A 8 0.31 -3.60 -14.17
CA LEU A 8 -0.60 -3.35 -13.06
C LEU A 8 -0.52 -4.47 -12.02
N LEU A 9 -0.58 -5.74 -12.48
CA LEU A 9 -0.48 -6.88 -11.57
C LEU A 9 0.84 -6.88 -10.81
N GLY A 10 1.92 -6.51 -11.47
CA GLY A 10 3.23 -6.39 -10.84
C GLY A 10 3.28 -5.31 -9.76
N CYS A 11 2.52 -4.22 -9.95
CA CYS A 11 2.43 -3.17 -8.93
C CYS A 11 1.69 -3.62 -7.68
N LEU A 12 0.84 -4.64 -7.79
CA LEU A 12 0.12 -5.19 -6.65
C LEU A 12 0.90 -6.30 -5.94
N ASP A 13 2.04 -6.70 -6.49
CA ASP A 13 2.89 -7.73 -5.91
C ASP A 13 3.95 -7.06 -5.03
N LEU A 14 3.57 -6.73 -3.81
CA LEU A 14 4.47 -6.07 -2.86
C LEU A 14 5.48 -7.07 -2.31
N ALA A 15 6.72 -6.61 -2.15
CA ALA A 15 7.81 -7.42 -1.63
C ALA A 15 8.16 -6.98 -0.20
N PRO A 16 8.39 -7.92 0.73
CA PRO A 16 8.89 -7.54 2.05
C PRO A 16 10.31 -7.02 1.92
N CYS A 17 10.63 -5.88 2.53
CA CYS A 17 11.97 -5.33 2.48
C CYS A 17 12.61 -5.19 3.86
N GLU A 18 11.81 -4.97 4.90
CA GLU A 18 12.26 -4.91 6.28
C GLU A 18 11.12 -5.43 7.15
N PRO A 19 11.34 -5.73 8.44
CA PRO A 19 10.22 -6.07 9.32
C PRO A 19 9.14 -5.01 9.26
N ASP A 20 7.90 -5.45 9.06
CA ASP A 20 6.72 -4.57 8.99
C ASP A 20 6.77 -3.54 7.86
N THR A 21 7.56 -3.80 6.82
CA THR A 21 7.68 -2.90 5.67
C THR A 21 7.57 -3.67 4.37
N TRP A 22 6.76 -3.17 3.47
CA TRP A 22 6.54 -3.73 2.14
C TRP A 22 6.98 -2.72 1.09
N GLU A 23 7.48 -3.20 -0.02
CA GLU A 23 7.91 -2.33 -1.11
C GLU A 23 7.09 -2.63 -2.36
N GLY A 24 6.53 -1.58 -2.95
CA GLY A 24 5.79 -1.66 -4.20
C GLY A 24 6.43 -0.80 -5.26
N ARG A 25 6.43 -1.29 -6.49
CA ARG A 25 6.91 -0.51 -7.62
C ARG A 25 5.78 0.30 -8.24
N SER A 26 6.14 1.36 -8.94
CA SER A 26 5.18 2.21 -9.64
C SER A 26 4.83 1.64 -11.00
N GLN A 27 3.56 1.80 -11.37
CA GLN A 27 3.12 1.47 -12.71
C GLN A 27 3.81 2.40 -13.72
N GLN A 28 4.23 1.84 -14.85
CA GLN A 28 4.93 2.60 -15.89
C GLN A 28 3.93 3.40 -16.73
N LEU A 29 3.60 4.59 -16.23
CA LEU A 29 2.73 5.53 -16.91
C LEU A 29 3.55 6.75 -17.32
N GLU A 30 3.02 7.52 -18.27
CA GLU A 30 3.69 8.74 -18.75
C GLU A 30 3.72 9.85 -17.72
N TYR A 31 2.96 9.73 -16.66
CA TYR A 31 2.88 10.75 -15.61
C TYR A 31 4.10 10.71 -14.71
N ARG A 32 4.53 11.88 -14.29
CA ARG A 32 5.63 12.01 -13.32
C ARG A 32 5.18 11.80 -11.89
N ARG A 33 3.88 11.89 -11.64
CA ARG A 33 3.31 11.71 -10.31
C ARG A 33 2.78 10.30 -10.18
N LEU A 34 2.84 9.80 -8.95
CA LEU A 34 2.17 8.56 -8.65
C LEU A 34 0.67 8.74 -8.76
N PHE A 35 0.02 7.79 -9.38
CA PHE A 35 -1.41 7.75 -9.46
C PHE A 35 -2.00 7.40 -8.08
N GLY A 36 -2.93 8.22 -7.58
CA GLY A 36 -3.53 8.00 -6.26
C GLY A 36 -4.20 6.64 -6.13
N GLY A 37 -4.84 6.16 -7.20
CA GLY A 37 -5.44 4.82 -7.19
C GLY A 37 -4.42 3.70 -7.01
N GLN A 38 -3.21 3.88 -7.52
CA GLN A 38 -2.13 2.92 -7.30
C GLN A 38 -1.75 2.88 -5.82
N LEU A 39 -1.60 4.03 -5.18
CA LEU A 39 -1.30 4.11 -3.75
C LEU A 39 -2.39 3.45 -2.92
N LEU A 40 -3.66 3.71 -3.24
CA LEU A 40 -4.79 3.08 -2.54
C LEU A 40 -4.76 1.57 -2.69
N ALA A 41 -4.52 1.07 -3.89
CA ALA A 41 -4.46 -0.37 -4.16
C ALA A 41 -3.30 -1.02 -3.41
N GLN A 42 -2.14 -0.40 -3.42
CA GLN A 42 -0.96 -0.92 -2.71
C GLN A 42 -1.15 -0.86 -1.20
N PHE A 43 -1.80 0.18 -0.66
CA PHE A 43 -2.17 0.22 0.75
C PHE A 43 -3.08 -0.95 1.12
N ALA A 44 -4.07 -1.25 0.29
CA ALA A 44 -4.99 -2.35 0.54
C ALA A 44 -4.25 -3.69 0.58
N VAL A 45 -3.34 -3.92 -0.36
CA VAL A 45 -2.54 -5.14 -0.40
C VAL A 45 -1.64 -5.23 0.84
N ALA A 46 -0.95 -4.14 1.20
CA ALA A 46 -0.08 -4.12 2.37
C ALA A 46 -0.84 -4.41 3.66
N ALA A 47 -2.04 -3.84 3.80
CA ALA A 47 -2.88 -4.09 4.97
C ALA A 47 -3.27 -5.56 5.07
N GLN A 48 -3.67 -6.18 3.97
CA GLN A 48 -4.06 -7.60 3.97
C GLN A 48 -2.88 -8.53 4.20
N LEU A 49 -1.71 -8.20 3.67
CA LEU A 49 -0.50 -8.97 3.92
C LEU A 49 -0.09 -8.89 5.39
N THR A 50 -0.34 -7.76 6.04
CA THR A 50 0.01 -7.54 7.44
C THR A 50 -0.95 -8.25 8.40
N ALA A 51 -2.21 -8.43 8.00
CA ALA A 51 -3.22 -9.12 8.81
C ALA A 51 -3.85 -10.28 8.01
N PRO A 52 -3.09 -11.35 7.78
CA PRO A 52 -3.60 -12.48 6.99
C PRO A 52 -4.79 -13.13 7.66
N GLY A 53 -5.71 -13.63 6.86
CA GLY A 53 -6.95 -14.26 7.36
C GLY A 53 -8.08 -13.29 7.60
N LYS A 54 -7.85 -11.99 7.37
CA LYS A 54 -8.89 -10.97 7.51
C LYS A 54 -9.04 -10.20 6.22
N GLY A 55 -10.25 -9.80 5.93
CA GLY A 55 -10.55 -8.99 4.75
C GLY A 55 -10.62 -7.51 5.08
N LEU A 56 -10.20 -6.70 4.13
CA LEU A 56 -10.27 -5.25 4.25
C LEU A 56 -11.73 -4.81 4.26
N LYS A 57 -12.11 -4.00 5.25
CA LYS A 57 -13.47 -3.44 5.36
C LYS A 57 -13.50 -1.95 5.10
N SER A 58 -12.48 -1.23 5.53
CA SER A 58 -12.39 0.20 5.25
C SER A 58 -10.93 0.62 5.14
N LEU A 59 -10.70 1.66 4.36
CA LEU A 59 -9.39 2.24 4.17
C LEU A 59 -9.58 3.75 4.07
N HIS A 60 -8.97 4.48 4.99
CA HIS A 60 -8.98 5.93 4.98
C HIS A 60 -7.56 6.41 4.69
N THR A 61 -7.41 7.18 3.62
CA THR A 61 -6.11 7.62 3.15
C THR A 61 -6.05 9.13 3.09
N GLN A 62 -4.92 9.67 3.52
CA GLN A 62 -4.63 11.09 3.40
C GLN A 62 -3.36 11.25 2.57
N PHE A 63 -3.47 11.96 1.46
CA PHE A 63 -2.33 12.26 0.60
C PHE A 63 -1.65 13.52 1.09
N LEU A 64 -0.34 13.46 1.31
CA LEU A 64 0.42 14.56 1.90
C LEU A 64 1.28 15.30 0.89
N ARG A 65 1.77 14.61 -0.13
CA ARG A 65 2.57 15.20 -1.21
C ARG A 65 2.50 14.33 -2.44
N GLU A 66 2.95 14.86 -3.56
CA GLU A 66 3.03 14.11 -4.79
C GLU A 66 4.14 13.06 -4.68
N GLY A 67 3.81 11.82 -5.00
CA GLY A 67 4.81 10.79 -5.16
C GLY A 67 5.40 10.84 -6.57
N ARG A 68 6.52 10.16 -6.76
CA ARG A 68 7.21 10.07 -8.05
C ARG A 68 7.12 8.67 -8.63
N THR A 69 6.82 8.61 -9.92
CA THR A 69 7.00 7.36 -10.67
C THR A 69 8.49 7.12 -10.84
N GLY A 70 8.87 5.89 -11.04
CA GLY A 70 10.29 5.55 -11.22
C GLY A 70 11.03 5.25 -9.93
N GLU A 71 10.45 5.58 -8.78
CA GLU A 71 10.97 5.17 -7.47
C GLU A 71 9.98 4.22 -6.81
N PRO A 72 10.45 3.19 -6.12
CA PRO A 72 9.55 2.34 -5.35
C PRO A 72 8.96 3.08 -4.16
N VAL A 73 7.81 2.61 -3.70
CA VAL A 73 7.15 3.12 -2.52
C VAL A 73 7.28 2.09 -1.41
N ARG A 74 7.69 2.53 -0.24
CA ARG A 74 7.75 1.68 0.94
C ARG A 74 6.53 1.91 1.79
N TYR A 75 5.89 0.82 2.17
CA TYR A 75 4.69 0.83 3.01
C TYR A 75 5.08 0.31 4.38
N GLU A 76 5.25 1.21 5.33
CA GLU A 76 5.54 0.88 6.72
C GLU A 76 4.22 0.61 7.42
N THR A 77 4.14 -0.48 8.16
CA THR A 77 2.90 -0.89 8.80
C THR A 77 3.05 -0.94 10.30
N GLU A 78 1.98 -0.56 11.01
CA GLU A 78 1.83 -0.76 12.44
C GLU A 78 0.48 -1.40 12.69
N VAL A 79 0.40 -2.29 13.67
CA VAL A 79 -0.86 -2.95 14.03
C VAL A 79 -1.22 -2.53 15.46
N PRO A 80 -1.89 -1.36 15.63
CA PRO A 80 -2.23 -0.88 16.98
C PRO A 80 -3.23 -1.79 17.69
N GLN A 81 -4.01 -2.57 16.94
CA GLN A 81 -4.96 -3.49 17.55
C GLN A 81 -5.10 -4.71 16.65
N GLN A 82 -4.93 -5.88 17.21
CA GLN A 82 -5.16 -7.12 16.51
C GLN A 82 -5.83 -8.09 17.45
N GLY A 83 -7.08 -8.43 17.15
CA GLY A 83 -7.85 -9.41 17.86
C GLY A 83 -8.19 -10.59 16.98
N ARG A 84 -8.99 -11.51 17.52
CA ARG A 84 -9.44 -12.67 16.78
C ARG A 84 -10.33 -12.27 15.60
N THR A 85 -11.15 -11.24 15.77
CA THR A 85 -12.17 -10.84 14.80
C THR A 85 -11.74 -9.64 13.98
N PHE A 86 -11.10 -8.66 14.62
CA PHE A 86 -10.76 -7.38 14.00
C PHE A 86 -9.26 -7.12 14.05
N ALA A 87 -8.79 -6.36 13.10
CA ALA A 87 -7.45 -5.78 13.14
C ALA A 87 -7.51 -4.36 12.60
N THR A 88 -6.68 -3.48 13.17
CA THR A 88 -6.47 -2.14 12.65
C THR A 88 -5.01 -2.06 12.23
N VAL A 89 -4.78 -1.60 11.01
CA VAL A 89 -3.43 -1.43 10.48
C VAL A 89 -3.25 0.04 10.09
N ARG A 90 -2.19 0.65 10.59
CA ARG A 90 -1.75 1.96 10.14
C ARG A 90 -0.66 1.78 9.12
N LEU A 91 -0.73 2.56 8.06
CA LEU A 91 0.23 2.45 6.97
C LEU A 91 0.78 3.82 6.63
N THR A 92 2.07 3.85 6.34
CA THR A 92 2.75 5.05 5.88
C THR A 92 3.42 4.71 4.55
N ALA A 93 3.08 5.45 3.52
CA ALA A 93 3.73 5.31 2.21
C ALA A 93 4.87 6.33 2.14
N ARG A 94 6.07 5.83 1.90
CA ARG A 94 7.28 6.64 1.95
C ARG A 94 8.12 6.43 0.70
N GLN A 95 8.63 7.53 0.21
CA GLN A 95 9.67 7.54 -0.82
C GLN A 95 10.88 8.29 -0.27
N GLU A 96 11.93 8.42 -1.06
CA GLU A 96 13.18 9.04 -0.60
C GLU A 96 12.99 10.44 -0.02
N ARG A 97 12.10 11.22 -0.59
CA ARG A 97 11.83 12.59 -0.14
C ARG A 97 11.04 12.68 1.16
N GLY A 98 10.41 11.62 1.57
CA GLY A 98 9.60 11.59 2.79
C GLY A 98 8.25 10.92 2.59
N VAL A 99 7.35 11.18 3.51
CA VAL A 99 6.02 10.57 3.52
C VAL A 99 5.16 11.14 2.40
N VAL A 100 4.62 10.26 1.58
CA VAL A 100 3.72 10.61 0.47
C VAL A 100 2.27 10.57 0.92
N ALA A 101 1.91 9.55 1.69
CA ALA A 101 0.54 9.36 2.14
C ALA A 101 0.53 8.53 3.41
N VAL A 102 -0.56 8.65 4.17
CA VAL A 102 -0.80 7.80 5.34
C VAL A 102 -2.20 7.20 5.23
N ALA A 103 -2.39 6.04 5.84
CA ALA A 103 -3.68 5.37 5.79
C ALA A 103 -3.98 4.63 7.08
N ASN A 104 -5.26 4.43 7.34
CA ASN A 104 -5.75 3.54 8.39
C ASN A 104 -6.69 2.54 7.75
N ALA A 105 -6.46 1.27 8.04
CA ALA A 105 -7.25 0.18 7.51
C ALA A 105 -7.93 -0.57 8.64
N SER A 106 -9.18 -0.94 8.44
CA SER A 106 -9.92 -1.81 9.33
C SER A 106 -10.16 -3.14 8.59
N LEU A 107 -9.82 -4.24 9.23
CA LEU A 107 -9.98 -5.57 8.67
C LEU A 107 -10.80 -6.44 9.61
N HIS A 108 -11.49 -7.38 9.04
CA HIS A 108 -12.40 -8.25 9.78
C HIS A 108 -12.31 -9.67 9.21
N VAL A 109 -12.51 -10.69 10.02
CA VAL A 109 -12.55 -12.06 9.50
C VAL A 109 -13.69 -12.20 8.50
N TRP A 110 -13.50 -13.07 7.54
CA TRP A 110 -14.49 -13.34 6.50
C TRP A 110 -15.77 -13.96 7.05
#